data_2503db7f87023807f0c92cc1871de24e
#
_entry.id   2503db7f87023807f0c92cc1871de24e
#
_cell.length_a   1.000
_cell.length_b   1.000
_cell.length_c   1.000
_cell.angle_alpha   90.00
_cell.angle_beta   90.00
_cell.angle_gamma   90.00
#
_symmetry.space_group_name_H-M   'P 1'
#
loop_
_entity.id
_entity.type
_entity.pdbx_description
1 polymer ?
#
loop_
_entity_poly.entity_id
_entity_poly.type
_entity_poly.pdbx_seq_one_letter_code
_entity_poly.pdbx_strand_id
1 'polypeptide(L)'
;SDSVCWKSLNTTSLITMTVNRAIYQHFSQDDIPFIDKGLEWIKRVEDTYAPALTPFINPHQEQILRVLAGTYELGCQSSSDFLPTESVRVLLYPDYFEPEMSDFEMALLEICYPSKFEQLSHGKILGTIINQLGIDRKLFGDILVDEKRAQIFVNRDFIPLFQDGIRKIGRLPVSLEERPFTDRILSKIDYREREILVSSFRLDALLSSALKLSRNQASQLIEKKSVQVNYHVVEKSDYQIAVGDLISVRKFGRLKVVKDNGQTKKDKIKLSIQLLLSK
;
A
#
# COMPACT_ATOMS: atom_id res chain seq x y z
N SER A 1 56.47 -11.67 -25.25
CA SER A 1 56.12 -11.89 -23.83
C SER A 1 54.94 -10.98 -23.46
N ASP A 2 53.78 -11.52 -23.68
CA ASP A 2 52.51 -10.88 -23.39
C ASP A 2 52.09 -11.23 -21.97
N SER A 3 52.09 -10.25 -21.10
CA SER A 3 51.38 -10.35 -19.83
C SER A 3 50.06 -9.62 -19.92
N VAL A 4 49.05 -10.41 -20.13
CA VAL A 4 47.64 -10.03 -20.17
C VAL A 4 47.24 -9.37 -18.86
N CYS A 5 46.79 -8.15 -18.97
CA CYS A 5 46.10 -7.42 -17.92
C CYS A 5 44.71 -8.01 -17.68
N TRP A 6 44.62 -9.00 -16.82
CA TRP A 6 43.41 -9.50 -16.23
C TRP A 6 43.29 -8.92 -14.83
N LYS A 7 42.33 -8.05 -14.59
CA LYS A 7 41.71 -7.74 -13.32
C LYS A 7 41.39 -6.27 -13.13
N SER A 8 40.24 -5.90 -13.56
CA SER A 8 39.39 -4.94 -12.83
C SER A 8 37.94 -4.99 -13.32
N LEU A 9 37.48 -6.19 -13.54
CA LEU A 9 36.06 -6.41 -13.74
C LEU A 9 35.51 -7.14 -12.51
N ASN A 10 34.58 -6.49 -11.81
CA ASN A 10 33.48 -7.17 -11.14
C ASN A 10 33.53 -7.50 -9.66
N THR A 11 34.21 -6.75 -8.82
CA THR A 11 33.84 -6.84 -7.39
C THR A 11 32.51 -6.12 -7.15
N THR A 12 32.29 -4.98 -7.75
CA THR A 12 31.04 -4.22 -7.64
C THR A 12 29.88 -4.95 -8.30
N SER A 13 30.06 -5.56 -9.47
CA SER A 13 28.99 -6.29 -10.17
C SER A 13 28.62 -7.61 -9.48
N LEU A 14 29.59 -8.30 -8.88
CA LEU A 14 29.35 -9.50 -8.10
C LEU A 14 28.64 -9.19 -6.78
N ILE A 15 29.03 -8.12 -6.10
CA ILE A 15 28.36 -7.65 -4.88
C ILE A 15 26.93 -7.25 -5.21
N THR A 16 26.71 -6.49 -6.28
CA THR A 16 25.36 -6.09 -6.74
C THR A 16 24.50 -7.29 -7.09
N MET A 17 25.03 -8.29 -7.79
CA MET A 17 24.31 -9.53 -8.09
C MET A 17 23.97 -10.36 -6.84
N THR A 18 24.87 -10.42 -5.87
CA THR A 18 24.65 -11.17 -4.63
C THR A 18 23.63 -10.45 -3.75
N VAL A 19 23.71 -9.14 -3.65
CA VAL A 19 22.76 -8.30 -2.93
C VAL A 19 21.37 -8.38 -3.57
N ASN A 20 21.26 -8.27 -4.88
CA ASN A 20 20.00 -8.42 -5.58
C ASN A 20 19.36 -9.80 -5.30
N ARG A 21 20.13 -10.87 -5.35
CA ARG A 21 19.61 -12.22 -5.09
C ARG A 21 19.08 -12.38 -3.67
N ALA A 22 19.75 -11.82 -2.68
CA ALA A 22 19.29 -11.84 -1.28
C ALA A 22 17.98 -11.05 -1.10
N ILE A 23 17.85 -9.89 -1.76
CA ILE A 23 16.64 -9.06 -1.72
C ILE A 23 15.45 -9.82 -2.29
N TYR A 24 15.57 -10.42 -3.48
CA TYR A 24 14.49 -11.19 -4.10
C TYR A 24 14.04 -12.41 -3.27
N GLN A 25 14.89 -12.94 -2.41
CA GLN A 25 14.54 -14.06 -1.52
C GLN A 25 13.67 -13.65 -0.32
N HIS A 26 13.69 -12.36 0.07
CA HIS A 26 12.92 -11.83 1.19
C HIS A 26 11.48 -11.48 0.84
N PHE A 27 11.19 -11.31 -0.45
CA PHE A 27 9.87 -10.89 -0.93
C PHE A 27 9.24 -11.94 -1.84
N SER A 28 7.93 -11.85 -2.01
CA SER A 28 7.22 -12.76 -2.91
C SER A 28 7.53 -12.46 -4.39
N GLN A 29 7.24 -13.42 -5.27
CA GLN A 29 7.40 -13.21 -6.70
C GLN A 29 6.52 -12.07 -7.23
N ASP A 30 5.39 -11.82 -6.59
CA ASP A 30 4.48 -10.72 -6.96
C ASP A 30 5.09 -9.34 -6.69
N ASP A 31 6.09 -9.26 -5.82
CA ASP A 31 6.80 -8.02 -5.50
C ASP A 31 7.92 -7.68 -6.49
N ILE A 32 8.35 -8.63 -7.32
CA ILE A 32 9.48 -8.47 -8.23
C ILE A 32 9.36 -7.23 -9.14
N PRO A 33 8.23 -6.97 -9.81
CA PRO A 33 8.10 -5.79 -10.65
C PRO A 33 8.31 -4.48 -9.89
N PHE A 34 7.86 -4.41 -8.65
CA PHE A 34 8.05 -3.24 -7.82
C PHE A 34 9.50 -3.12 -7.30
N ILE A 35 10.13 -4.22 -6.94
CA ILE A 35 11.55 -4.26 -6.58
C ILE A 35 12.41 -3.73 -7.74
N ASP A 36 12.16 -4.18 -8.95
CA ASP A 36 12.86 -3.71 -10.16
C ASP A 36 12.69 -2.20 -10.34
N LYS A 37 11.47 -1.70 -10.13
CA LYS A 37 11.21 -0.26 -10.16
C LYS A 37 11.93 0.51 -9.07
N GLY A 38 11.97 -0.04 -7.87
CA GLY A 38 12.73 0.50 -6.74
C GLY A 38 14.23 0.60 -7.04
N LEU A 39 14.79 -0.42 -7.66
CA LEU A 39 16.19 -0.42 -8.09
C LEU A 39 16.48 0.63 -9.18
N GLU A 40 15.54 0.89 -10.09
CA GLU A 40 15.67 2.00 -11.07
C GLU A 40 15.72 3.36 -10.36
N TRP A 41 14.87 3.58 -9.35
CA TRP A 41 14.89 4.84 -8.57
C TRP A 41 16.21 4.99 -7.80
N ILE A 42 16.67 3.92 -7.15
CA ILE A 42 17.96 3.91 -6.44
C ILE A 42 19.10 4.27 -7.40
N LYS A 43 19.16 3.60 -8.54
CA LYS A 43 20.17 3.90 -9.55
C LYS A 43 20.13 5.36 -10.01
N ARG A 44 18.94 5.92 -10.18
CA ARG A 44 18.79 7.33 -10.53
C ARG A 44 19.37 8.25 -9.45
N VAL A 45 19.12 7.96 -8.17
CA VAL A 45 19.68 8.75 -7.06
C VAL A 45 21.21 8.67 -7.06
N GLU A 46 21.76 7.47 -7.23
CA GLU A 46 23.22 7.28 -7.31
C GLU A 46 23.83 8.02 -8.50
N ASP A 47 23.23 7.91 -9.70
CA ASP A 47 23.75 8.51 -10.92
C ASP A 47 23.63 10.04 -10.93
N THR A 48 22.56 10.59 -10.37
CA THR A 48 22.30 12.05 -10.42
C THR A 48 22.68 12.78 -9.14
N TYR A 49 22.94 12.06 -8.06
CA TYR A 49 23.16 12.59 -6.72
C TYR A 49 22.05 13.56 -6.27
N ALA A 50 20.82 13.24 -6.66
CA ALA A 50 19.61 14.02 -6.35
C ALA A 50 18.51 13.10 -5.82
N PRO A 51 17.55 13.63 -5.02
CA PRO A 51 16.43 12.86 -4.53
C PRO A 51 15.54 12.33 -5.65
N ALA A 52 14.95 11.17 -5.45
CA ALA A 52 13.88 10.63 -6.28
C ALA A 52 12.61 10.47 -5.45
N LEU A 53 11.50 11.00 -5.96
CA LEU A 53 10.18 10.91 -5.34
C LEU A 53 9.35 9.87 -6.08
N THR A 54 8.78 8.92 -5.33
CA THR A 54 7.88 7.91 -5.90
C THR A 54 6.49 8.48 -6.17
N PRO A 55 5.69 7.85 -7.03
CA PRO A 55 4.25 8.05 -7.02
C PRO A 55 3.64 7.59 -5.68
N PHE A 56 2.31 7.68 -5.53
CA PHE A 56 1.64 7.07 -4.39
C PHE A 56 1.79 5.55 -4.44
N ILE A 57 2.21 4.98 -3.33
CA ILE A 57 2.44 3.56 -3.13
C ILE A 57 1.77 3.08 -1.84
N ASN A 58 1.59 1.78 -1.70
CA ASN A 58 1.00 1.18 -0.51
C ASN A 58 2.05 0.92 0.59
N PRO A 59 1.64 0.62 1.84
CA PRO A 59 2.57 0.37 2.94
C PRO A 59 3.51 -0.82 2.73
N HIS A 60 3.09 -1.84 2.00
CA HIS A 60 3.93 -2.98 1.68
C HIS A 60 5.07 -2.58 0.73
N GLN A 61 4.75 -1.79 -0.29
CA GLN A 61 5.74 -1.21 -1.22
C GLN A 61 6.70 -0.24 -0.51
N GLU A 62 6.19 0.56 0.42
CA GLU A 62 7.03 1.41 1.28
C GLU A 62 8.07 0.59 2.04
N GLN A 63 7.66 -0.52 2.64
CA GLN A 63 8.58 -1.40 3.37
C GLN A 63 9.66 -2.01 2.46
N ILE A 64 9.31 -2.39 1.24
CA ILE A 64 10.26 -2.85 0.23
C ILE A 64 11.31 -1.78 -0.04
N LEU A 65 10.90 -0.52 -0.25
CA LEU A 65 11.83 0.57 -0.50
C LEU A 65 12.74 0.87 0.69
N ARG A 66 12.24 0.76 1.92
CA ARG A 66 13.08 0.91 3.12
C ARG A 66 14.19 -0.14 3.17
N VAL A 67 13.89 -1.38 2.85
CA VAL A 67 14.88 -2.47 2.79
C VAL A 67 15.90 -2.21 1.69
N LEU A 68 15.44 -1.84 0.49
CA LEU A 68 16.32 -1.53 -0.64
C LEU A 68 17.24 -0.34 -0.34
N ALA A 69 16.69 0.75 0.16
CA ALA A 69 17.46 1.94 0.50
C ALA A 69 18.53 1.66 1.55
N GLY A 70 18.19 0.87 2.57
CA GLY A 70 19.15 0.44 3.60
C GLY A 70 20.31 -0.36 3.00
N THR A 71 20.04 -1.21 2.02
CA THR A 71 21.05 -2.01 1.33
C THR A 71 22.03 -1.16 0.50
N TYR A 72 21.55 -0.06 -0.08
CA TYR A 72 22.35 0.86 -0.90
C TYR A 72 22.81 2.11 -0.14
N GLU A 73 22.62 2.13 1.18
CA GLU A 73 23.03 3.23 2.05
C GLU A 73 22.45 4.60 1.64
N LEU A 74 21.23 4.59 1.11
CA LEU A 74 20.49 5.81 0.77
C LEU A 74 19.49 6.17 1.89
N GLY A 75 19.17 7.45 2.00
CA GLY A 75 18.06 7.91 2.81
C GLY A 75 16.72 7.44 2.20
N CYS A 76 15.79 7.12 3.07
CA CYS A 76 14.44 6.73 2.68
C CYS A 76 13.46 7.33 3.68
N GLN A 77 12.58 8.20 3.21
CA GLN A 77 11.57 8.82 4.05
C GLN A 77 10.20 8.75 3.39
N SER A 78 9.20 8.40 4.18
CA SER A 78 7.81 8.35 3.74
C SER A 78 7.08 9.63 4.11
N SER A 79 6.13 10.04 3.28
CA SER A 79 5.20 11.13 3.61
C SER A 79 4.41 10.84 4.89
N SER A 80 4.19 9.57 5.23
CA SER A 80 3.50 9.19 6.47
C SER A 80 4.29 9.45 7.73
N ASP A 81 5.60 9.69 7.64
CA ASP A 81 6.41 10.11 8.77
C ASP A 81 6.08 11.54 9.22
N PHE A 82 5.55 12.37 8.31
CA PHE A 82 5.08 13.73 8.57
C PHE A 82 3.57 13.80 8.74
N LEU A 83 2.83 13.05 7.92
CA LEU A 83 1.38 13.06 7.86
C LEU A 83 0.87 11.63 7.70
N PRO A 84 0.40 10.99 8.79
CA PRO A 84 -0.01 9.59 8.74
C PRO A 84 -1.13 9.33 7.72
N THR A 85 -0.83 8.51 6.73
CA THR A 85 -1.74 8.03 5.68
C THR A 85 -1.42 6.59 5.35
N GLU A 86 -2.33 5.88 4.67
CA GLU A 86 -2.06 4.54 4.16
C GLU A 86 -1.28 4.58 2.85
N SER A 87 -1.80 5.28 1.84
CA SER A 87 -1.05 5.53 0.61
C SER A 87 -0.05 6.64 0.83
N VAL A 88 1.18 6.40 0.45
CA VAL A 88 2.31 7.31 0.74
C VAL A 88 3.11 7.61 -0.52
N ARG A 89 3.81 8.71 -0.48
CA ARG A 89 4.92 8.97 -1.39
C ARG A 89 6.23 8.81 -0.62
N VAL A 90 7.23 8.25 -1.25
CA VAL A 90 8.53 7.99 -0.63
C VAL A 90 9.61 8.77 -1.36
N LEU A 91 10.49 9.41 -0.58
CA LEU A 91 11.73 10.00 -1.05
C LEU A 91 12.89 9.04 -0.80
N LEU A 92 13.64 8.77 -1.86
CA LEU A 92 14.95 8.15 -1.81
C LEU A 92 15.98 9.24 -2.08
N TYR A 93 16.98 9.39 -1.22
CA TYR A 93 17.85 10.57 -1.29
C TYR A 93 19.27 10.30 -0.82
N PRO A 94 20.24 11.07 -1.34
CA PRO A 94 21.62 11.02 -0.87
C PRO A 94 21.78 11.70 0.50
N ASP A 95 22.89 11.46 1.14
CA ASP A 95 23.19 11.83 2.52
C ASP A 95 23.11 13.34 2.85
N TYR A 96 23.28 14.22 1.85
CA TYR A 96 23.22 15.69 2.07
C TYR A 96 21.78 16.22 2.16
N PHE A 97 20.80 15.45 1.73
CA PHE A 97 19.40 15.93 1.61
C PHE A 97 18.63 15.75 2.91
N GLU A 98 17.90 16.78 3.31
CA GLU A 98 17.02 16.75 4.50
C GLU A 98 15.56 16.93 4.05
N PRO A 99 14.76 15.84 4.03
CA PRO A 99 13.37 15.90 3.58
C PRO A 99 12.47 16.78 4.45
N GLU A 100 11.61 17.54 3.81
CA GLU A 100 10.50 18.27 4.41
C GLU A 100 9.17 17.81 3.81
N MET A 101 8.05 18.11 4.46
CA MET A 101 6.73 17.71 3.95
C MET A 101 6.46 18.24 2.53
N SER A 102 6.90 19.43 2.20
CA SER A 102 6.75 20.02 0.87
C SER A 102 7.46 19.24 -0.25
N ASP A 103 8.50 18.47 0.08
CA ASP A 103 9.25 17.68 -0.89
C ASP A 103 8.46 16.49 -1.42
N PHE A 104 7.40 16.08 -0.75
CA PHE A 104 6.52 15.00 -1.20
C PHE A 104 5.51 15.42 -2.27
N GLU A 105 5.40 16.72 -2.56
CA GLU A 105 4.54 17.26 -3.62
C GLU A 105 3.10 16.72 -3.57
N MET A 106 2.52 16.75 -2.38
CA MET A 106 1.15 16.32 -2.10
C MET A 106 0.25 17.50 -1.82
N ALA A 107 -1.03 17.34 -2.10
CA ALA A 107 -2.08 18.28 -1.71
C ALA A 107 -3.30 17.53 -1.17
N LEU A 108 -4.03 18.19 -0.29
CA LEU A 108 -5.32 17.75 0.20
C LEU A 108 -6.43 18.52 -0.51
N LEU A 109 -7.31 17.81 -1.21
CA LEU A 109 -8.47 18.40 -1.84
C LEU A 109 -9.73 18.03 -1.05
N GLU A 110 -10.51 19.05 -0.67
CA GLU A 110 -11.86 18.89 -0.15
C GLU A 110 -12.83 18.68 -1.31
N ILE A 111 -13.63 17.61 -1.24
CA ILE A 111 -14.71 17.36 -2.18
C ILE A 111 -15.95 18.07 -1.63
N CYS A 112 -16.23 19.26 -2.18
CA CYS A 112 -17.35 20.10 -1.74
C CYS A 112 -18.62 19.66 -2.44
N TYR A 113 -19.65 19.33 -1.67
CA TYR A 113 -20.95 18.88 -2.16
C TYR A 113 -22.10 19.24 -1.19
N PRO A 114 -23.35 19.27 -1.67
CA PRO A 114 -24.50 19.55 -0.80
C PRO A 114 -24.83 18.35 0.08
N SER A 115 -24.15 18.23 1.23
CA SER A 115 -24.21 17.07 2.16
C SER A 115 -25.58 16.82 2.79
N LYS A 116 -26.51 17.76 2.66
CA LYS A 116 -27.90 17.59 3.17
C LYS A 116 -28.71 16.55 2.42
N PHE A 117 -28.34 16.23 1.18
CA PHE A 117 -29.13 15.39 0.30
C PHE A 117 -28.57 13.98 0.12
N GLU A 118 -27.27 13.80 0.23
CA GLU A 118 -26.62 12.53 0.03
C GLU A 118 -25.26 12.51 0.72
N GLN A 119 -24.87 11.34 1.20
CA GLN A 119 -23.54 11.08 1.74
C GLN A 119 -22.67 10.41 0.66
N LEU A 120 -21.47 10.93 0.45
CA LEU A 120 -20.49 10.29 -0.42
C LEU A 120 -19.80 9.14 0.31
N SER A 121 -19.66 8.01 -0.36
CA SER A 121 -18.88 6.88 0.11
C SER A 121 -17.51 6.82 -0.55
N HIS A 122 -16.55 6.19 0.11
CA HIS A 122 -15.23 5.92 -0.45
C HIS A 122 -15.31 5.24 -1.82
N GLY A 123 -16.17 4.21 -1.95
CA GLY A 123 -16.33 3.46 -3.21
C GLY A 123 -16.89 4.30 -4.35
N LYS A 124 -17.84 5.19 -4.09
CA LYS A 124 -18.39 6.11 -5.11
C LYS A 124 -17.34 7.09 -5.61
N ILE A 125 -16.57 7.65 -4.70
CA ILE A 125 -15.48 8.59 -5.03
C ILE A 125 -14.41 7.87 -5.87
N LEU A 126 -13.93 6.73 -5.39
CA LEU A 126 -12.92 5.93 -6.08
C LEU A 126 -13.38 5.52 -7.49
N GLY A 127 -14.59 4.99 -7.60
CA GLY A 127 -15.16 4.58 -8.89
C GLY A 127 -15.27 5.74 -9.88
N THR A 128 -15.67 6.93 -9.41
CA THR A 128 -15.75 8.14 -10.23
C THR A 128 -14.37 8.56 -10.75
N ILE A 129 -13.36 8.60 -9.89
CA ILE A 129 -12.00 8.97 -10.27
C ILE A 129 -11.46 8.04 -11.35
N ILE A 130 -11.56 6.74 -11.13
CA ILE A 130 -11.07 5.73 -12.08
C ILE A 130 -11.82 5.81 -13.41
N ASN A 131 -13.14 5.93 -13.38
CA ASN A 131 -13.94 5.90 -14.59
C ASN A 131 -13.94 7.21 -15.38
N GLN A 132 -13.95 8.37 -14.71
CA GLN A 132 -14.01 9.67 -15.38
C GLN A 132 -12.64 10.19 -15.80
N LEU A 133 -11.63 10.02 -14.97
CA LEU A 133 -10.27 10.49 -15.28
C LEU A 133 -9.43 9.43 -15.97
N GLY A 134 -9.79 8.15 -15.85
CA GLY A 134 -9.00 7.05 -16.39
C GLY A 134 -7.58 7.00 -15.82
N ILE A 135 -7.38 7.56 -14.63
CA ILE A 135 -6.05 7.67 -14.03
C ILE A 135 -5.74 6.52 -13.09
N ASP A 136 -4.46 6.22 -12.99
CA ASP A 136 -3.93 5.23 -12.09
C ASP A 136 -3.93 5.73 -10.63
N ARG A 137 -4.05 4.80 -9.70
CA ARG A 137 -3.86 5.01 -8.26
C ARG A 137 -2.54 5.70 -7.89
N LYS A 138 -1.58 5.70 -8.78
CA LYS A 138 -0.28 6.39 -8.63
C LYS A 138 -0.39 7.91 -8.47
N LEU A 139 -1.46 8.54 -8.93
CA LEU A 139 -1.66 9.99 -8.91
C LEU A 139 -2.44 10.50 -7.70
N PHE A 140 -3.03 9.61 -6.93
CA PHE A 140 -3.79 9.98 -5.74
C PHE A 140 -3.60 8.98 -4.61
N GLY A 141 -3.79 9.47 -3.39
CA GLY A 141 -3.63 8.71 -2.16
C GLY A 141 -4.97 8.40 -1.49
N ASP A 142 -4.97 8.52 -0.17
CA ASP A 142 -6.13 8.21 0.64
C ASP A 142 -7.33 9.07 0.29
N ILE A 143 -8.49 8.43 0.26
CA ILE A 143 -9.79 9.08 0.23
C ILE A 143 -10.34 9.04 1.65
N LEU A 144 -10.59 10.21 2.22
CA LEU A 144 -11.08 10.38 3.57
C LEU A 144 -12.55 10.77 3.54
N VAL A 145 -13.39 10.04 4.25
CA VAL A 145 -14.83 10.28 4.30
C VAL A 145 -15.31 10.22 5.74
N ASP A 146 -16.12 11.20 6.13
CA ASP A 146 -16.95 11.14 7.32
C ASP A 146 -18.43 11.35 6.97
N GLU A 147 -19.29 11.58 7.94
CA GLU A 147 -20.74 11.73 7.71
C GLU A 147 -21.10 12.89 6.80
N LYS A 148 -20.28 13.95 6.75
CA LYS A 148 -20.60 15.23 6.08
C LYS A 148 -19.54 15.70 5.11
N ARG A 149 -18.34 15.13 5.15
CA ARG A 149 -17.19 15.63 4.42
C ARG A 149 -16.50 14.50 3.67
N ALA A 150 -15.86 14.85 2.58
CA ALA A 150 -15.01 13.96 1.81
C ALA A 150 -13.77 14.70 1.33
N GLN A 151 -12.64 14.02 1.34
CA GLN A 151 -11.34 14.55 0.95
C GLN A 151 -10.54 13.51 0.20
N ILE A 152 -9.57 13.98 -0.56
CA ILE A 152 -8.62 13.14 -1.28
C ILE A 152 -7.23 13.76 -1.27
N PHE A 153 -6.21 12.95 -1.03
CA PHE A 153 -4.82 13.32 -1.27
C PHE A 153 -4.46 13.09 -2.73
N VAL A 154 -3.82 14.05 -3.35
CA VAL A 154 -3.40 13.99 -4.75
C VAL A 154 -1.94 14.40 -4.91
N ASN A 155 -1.32 13.98 -6.01
CA ASN A 155 -0.09 14.58 -6.48
C ASN A 155 -0.37 16.05 -6.85
N ARG A 156 0.39 16.97 -6.28
CA ARG A 156 0.20 18.43 -6.45
C ARG A 156 0.17 18.88 -7.90
N ASP A 157 0.99 18.28 -8.74
CA ASP A 157 1.04 18.62 -10.16
C ASP A 157 -0.26 18.31 -10.91
N PHE A 158 -1.09 17.45 -10.36
CA PHE A 158 -2.34 17.00 -10.96
C PHE A 158 -3.59 17.65 -10.36
N ILE A 159 -3.46 18.65 -9.48
CA ILE A 159 -4.61 19.38 -8.93
C ILE A 159 -5.55 19.86 -10.03
N PRO A 160 -5.08 20.52 -11.11
CA PRO A 160 -5.98 20.97 -12.19
C PRO A 160 -6.74 19.82 -12.85
N LEU A 161 -6.10 18.68 -13.05
CA LEU A 161 -6.75 17.50 -13.65
C LEU A 161 -7.93 17.03 -12.80
N PHE A 162 -7.76 16.97 -11.48
CA PHE A 162 -8.84 16.58 -10.56
C PHE A 162 -9.93 17.63 -10.50
N GLN A 163 -9.60 18.91 -10.42
CA GLN A 163 -10.57 20.00 -10.33
C GLN A 163 -11.41 20.15 -11.60
N ASP A 164 -10.80 20.01 -12.76
CA ASP A 164 -11.48 20.17 -14.05
C ASP A 164 -12.20 18.89 -14.49
N GLY A 165 -11.65 17.73 -14.13
CA GLY A 165 -12.16 16.44 -14.58
C GLY A 165 -13.28 15.88 -13.70
N ILE A 166 -13.37 16.26 -12.42
CA ILE A 166 -14.38 15.74 -11.50
C ILE A 166 -15.35 16.85 -11.12
N ARG A 167 -16.50 16.85 -11.77
CA ARG A 167 -17.58 17.83 -11.53
C ARG A 167 -18.85 17.20 -10.98
N LYS A 168 -18.94 15.88 -11.03
CA LYS A 168 -20.04 15.10 -10.47
C LYS A 168 -19.51 13.78 -9.89
N ILE A 169 -20.11 13.35 -8.81
CA ILE A 169 -19.95 11.98 -8.28
C ILE A 169 -21.35 11.38 -8.21
N GLY A 170 -21.60 10.38 -9.09
CA GLY A 170 -22.95 9.94 -9.35
C GLY A 170 -23.80 11.08 -9.93
N ARG A 171 -24.88 11.41 -9.25
CA ARG A 171 -25.75 12.55 -9.63
C ARG A 171 -25.40 13.85 -8.90
N LEU A 172 -24.50 13.78 -7.94
CA LEU A 172 -24.16 14.92 -7.09
C LEU A 172 -23.16 15.84 -7.79
N PRO A 173 -23.46 17.14 -7.95
CA PRO A 173 -22.48 18.10 -8.38
C PRO A 173 -21.45 18.30 -7.27
N VAL A 174 -20.18 18.30 -7.63
CA VAL A 174 -19.06 18.49 -6.70
C VAL A 174 -18.08 19.52 -7.25
N SER A 175 -17.33 20.13 -6.34
CA SER A 175 -16.13 20.91 -6.65
C SER A 175 -15.00 20.49 -5.72
N LEU A 176 -13.76 20.53 -6.20
CA LEU A 176 -12.59 20.15 -5.42
C LEU A 176 -11.79 21.41 -5.10
N GLU A 177 -11.56 21.64 -3.81
CA GLU A 177 -10.83 22.81 -3.31
C GLU A 177 -9.63 22.38 -2.46
N GLU A 178 -8.49 23.00 -2.69
CA GLU A 178 -7.31 22.73 -1.86
C GLU A 178 -7.54 23.21 -0.42
N ARG A 179 -7.13 22.38 0.54
CA ARG A 179 -7.15 22.66 1.97
C ARG A 179 -5.78 22.40 2.57
N PRO A 180 -5.43 23.12 3.66
CA PRO A 180 -4.24 22.77 4.43
C PRO A 180 -4.39 21.36 5.04
N PHE A 181 -3.27 20.68 5.24
CA PHE A 181 -3.25 19.33 5.81
C PHE A 181 -3.84 19.24 7.23
N THR A 182 -3.83 20.36 7.94
CA THR A 182 -4.46 20.48 9.27
C THR A 182 -5.97 20.28 9.24
N ASP A 183 -6.61 20.49 8.09
CA ASP A 183 -8.06 20.32 7.91
C ASP A 183 -8.45 18.88 7.55
N ARG A 184 -7.49 17.95 7.51
CA ARG A 184 -7.79 16.58 7.15
C ARG A 184 -8.78 15.93 8.12
N ILE A 185 -9.65 15.14 7.56
CA ILE A 185 -10.56 14.29 8.34
C ILE A 185 -9.72 13.26 9.08
N LEU A 186 -9.90 13.18 10.40
CA LEU A 186 -9.26 12.19 11.25
C LEU A 186 -10.18 10.98 11.35
N SER A 187 -9.83 9.91 10.68
CA SER A 187 -10.54 8.65 10.76
C SER A 187 -10.25 7.97 12.10
N LYS A 188 -11.29 7.70 12.88
CA LYS A 188 -11.19 6.76 14.00
C LYS A 188 -11.21 5.36 13.41
N ILE A 189 -10.04 4.73 13.35
CA ILE A 189 -9.93 3.32 12.95
C ILE A 189 -10.28 2.49 14.17
N ASP A 190 -11.43 1.83 14.13
CA ASP A 190 -11.90 0.95 15.19
C ASP A 190 -11.48 -0.50 14.87
N TYR A 191 -10.30 -0.87 15.34
CA TYR A 191 -9.82 -2.24 15.25
C TYR A 191 -10.45 -3.10 16.33
N ARG A 192 -10.96 -4.25 15.94
CA ARG A 192 -11.37 -5.30 16.87
C ARG A 192 -10.30 -6.36 16.92
N GLU A 193 -9.73 -6.58 18.10
CA GLU A 193 -8.82 -7.69 18.34
C GLU A 193 -9.60 -8.94 18.70
N ARG A 194 -9.16 -10.07 18.15
CA ARG A 194 -9.78 -11.36 18.41
C ARG A 194 -8.75 -12.47 18.26
N GLU A 195 -8.88 -13.51 19.13
CA GLU A 195 -8.17 -14.77 18.92
C GLU A 195 -9.08 -15.72 18.15
N ILE A 196 -8.54 -16.37 17.14
CA ILE A 196 -9.20 -17.40 16.34
C ILE A 196 -8.42 -18.70 16.35
N LEU A 197 -9.11 -19.78 16.08
CA LEU A 197 -8.51 -21.10 15.89
C LEU A 197 -8.57 -21.48 14.41
N VAL A 198 -7.44 -21.90 13.86
CA VAL A 198 -7.34 -22.37 12.48
C VAL A 198 -6.67 -23.75 12.44
N SER A 199 -7.05 -24.57 11.48
CA SER A 199 -6.44 -25.89 11.29
C SER A 199 -5.06 -25.82 10.65
N SER A 200 -4.79 -24.77 9.91
CA SER A 200 -3.52 -24.54 9.18
C SER A 200 -3.38 -23.07 8.81
N PHE A 201 -2.22 -22.69 8.30
CA PHE A 201 -1.97 -21.33 7.76
C PHE A 201 -2.52 -21.12 6.34
N ARG A 202 -3.50 -21.91 5.91
CA ARG A 202 -4.17 -21.71 4.63
C ARG A 202 -5.09 -20.49 4.69
N LEU A 203 -5.12 -19.74 3.59
CA LEU A 203 -5.96 -18.54 3.47
C LEU A 203 -7.45 -18.85 3.64
N ASP A 204 -7.95 -19.94 3.02
CA ASP A 204 -9.34 -20.36 3.16
C ASP A 204 -9.71 -20.71 4.60
N ALA A 205 -8.81 -21.32 5.34
CA ALA A 205 -9.00 -21.64 6.76
C ALA A 205 -9.05 -20.38 7.62
N LEU A 206 -8.17 -19.41 7.37
CA LEU A 206 -8.18 -18.12 8.06
C LEU A 206 -9.49 -17.38 7.84
N LEU A 207 -9.89 -17.22 6.57
CA LEU A 207 -11.14 -16.49 6.23
C LEU A 207 -12.38 -17.17 6.78
N SER A 208 -12.46 -18.49 6.72
CA SER A 208 -13.54 -19.26 7.31
C SER A 208 -13.69 -18.97 8.80
N SER A 209 -12.60 -19.03 9.55
CA SER A 209 -12.62 -18.79 10.99
C SER A 209 -12.85 -17.32 11.34
N ALA A 210 -12.17 -16.40 10.66
CA ALA A 210 -12.23 -14.97 10.97
C ALA A 210 -13.56 -14.33 10.60
N LEU A 211 -14.14 -14.69 9.46
CA LEU A 211 -15.37 -14.10 8.91
C LEU A 211 -16.62 -14.96 9.19
N LYS A 212 -16.47 -16.07 9.88
CA LYS A 212 -17.56 -17.03 10.18
C LYS A 212 -18.25 -17.53 8.91
N LEU A 213 -17.44 -17.89 7.92
CA LEU A 213 -17.88 -18.46 6.66
C LEU A 213 -17.58 -19.97 6.63
N SER A 214 -18.29 -20.70 5.76
CA SER A 214 -17.88 -22.06 5.43
C SER A 214 -16.58 -22.04 4.64
N ARG A 215 -15.83 -23.14 4.63
CA ARG A 215 -14.61 -23.28 3.81
C ARG A 215 -14.91 -23.07 2.32
N ASN A 216 -16.07 -23.56 1.87
CA ASN A 216 -16.50 -23.36 0.49
C ASN A 216 -16.80 -21.90 0.16
N GLN A 217 -17.47 -21.18 1.03
CA GLN A 217 -17.71 -19.73 0.87
C GLN A 217 -16.41 -18.95 0.84
N ALA A 218 -15.47 -19.27 1.73
CA ALA A 218 -14.13 -18.64 1.73
C ALA A 218 -13.37 -18.93 0.42
N SER A 219 -13.37 -20.17 -0.04
CA SER A 219 -12.74 -20.54 -1.32
C SER A 219 -13.36 -19.82 -2.51
N GLN A 220 -14.68 -19.66 -2.53
CA GLN A 220 -15.36 -18.91 -3.59
C GLN A 220 -14.95 -17.43 -3.64
N LEU A 221 -14.78 -16.78 -2.48
CA LEU A 221 -14.28 -15.40 -2.43
C LEU A 221 -12.87 -15.28 -3.01
N ILE A 222 -12.00 -16.24 -2.69
CA ILE A 222 -10.64 -16.27 -3.21
C ILE A 222 -10.63 -16.48 -4.72
N GLU A 223 -11.35 -17.48 -5.22
CA GLU A 223 -11.44 -17.80 -6.65
C GLU A 223 -12.04 -16.67 -7.49
N LYS A 224 -12.96 -15.89 -6.91
CA LYS A 224 -13.57 -14.71 -7.55
C LYS A 224 -12.70 -13.47 -7.51
N LYS A 225 -11.43 -13.58 -7.09
CA LYS A 225 -10.49 -12.47 -6.99
C LYS A 225 -10.93 -11.35 -6.02
N SER A 226 -11.71 -11.72 -5.01
CA SER A 226 -12.21 -10.79 -3.99
C SER A 226 -11.28 -10.64 -2.79
N VAL A 227 -10.15 -11.34 -2.78
CA VAL A 227 -9.21 -11.39 -1.65
C VAL A 227 -7.83 -10.93 -2.10
N GLN A 228 -7.26 -10.02 -1.34
CA GLN A 228 -5.87 -9.60 -1.48
C GLN A 228 -5.08 -9.95 -0.22
N VAL A 229 -3.83 -10.34 -0.40
CA VAL A 229 -2.85 -10.48 0.68
C VAL A 229 -1.70 -9.53 0.38
N ASN A 230 -1.41 -8.64 1.33
CA ASN A 230 -0.40 -7.59 1.15
C ASN A 230 -0.57 -6.82 -0.17
N TYR A 231 -1.82 -6.45 -0.49
CA TYR A 231 -2.26 -5.70 -1.68
C TYR A 231 -2.16 -6.46 -3.02
N HIS A 232 -1.83 -7.75 -3.00
CA HIS A 232 -1.84 -8.61 -4.19
C HIS A 232 -3.06 -9.51 -4.20
N VAL A 233 -3.75 -9.60 -5.34
CA VAL A 233 -4.87 -10.53 -5.51
C VAL A 233 -4.36 -11.97 -5.42
N VAL A 234 -5.00 -12.76 -4.58
CA VAL A 234 -4.71 -14.20 -4.41
C VAL A 234 -5.89 -15.01 -4.93
N GLU A 235 -5.62 -16.00 -5.78
CA GLU A 235 -6.61 -16.86 -6.41
C GLU A 235 -6.59 -18.30 -5.89
N LYS A 236 -5.57 -18.66 -5.09
CA LYS A 236 -5.39 -20.01 -4.55
C LYS A 236 -5.89 -20.08 -3.10
N SER A 237 -6.85 -20.96 -2.85
CA SER A 237 -7.42 -21.15 -1.50
C SER A 237 -6.40 -21.69 -0.49
N ASP A 238 -5.41 -22.43 -0.93
CA ASP A 238 -4.33 -22.99 -0.12
C ASP A 238 -3.12 -22.05 0.04
N TYR A 239 -3.25 -20.79 -0.39
CA TYR A 239 -2.21 -19.79 -0.17
C TYR A 239 -1.78 -19.77 1.29
N GLN A 240 -0.46 -19.82 1.52
CA GLN A 240 0.09 -19.83 2.88
C GLN A 240 0.24 -18.41 3.41
N ILE A 241 -0.50 -18.10 4.45
CA ILE A 241 -0.40 -16.83 5.18
C ILE A 241 0.69 -16.88 6.24
N ALA A 242 1.15 -15.73 6.65
CA ALA A 242 2.15 -15.56 7.69
C ALA A 242 1.73 -14.47 8.70
N VAL A 243 2.33 -14.49 9.87
CA VAL A 243 2.20 -13.39 10.85
C VAL A 243 2.69 -12.08 10.21
N GLY A 244 1.92 -11.03 10.37
CA GLY A 244 2.16 -9.73 9.75
C GLY A 244 1.42 -9.50 8.44
N ASP A 245 0.85 -10.54 7.84
CA ASP A 245 0.07 -10.40 6.60
C ASP A 245 -1.21 -9.59 6.82
N LEU A 246 -1.48 -8.71 5.87
CA LEU A 246 -2.73 -7.97 5.76
C LEU A 246 -3.60 -8.59 4.68
N ILE A 247 -4.76 -9.06 5.07
CA ILE A 247 -5.74 -9.66 4.16
C ILE A 247 -6.91 -8.69 3.97
N SER A 248 -7.18 -8.33 2.73
CA SER A 248 -8.31 -7.47 2.35
C SER A 248 -9.36 -8.30 1.62
N VAL A 249 -10.60 -8.27 2.10
CA VAL A 249 -11.71 -9.04 1.53
C VAL A 249 -12.81 -8.09 1.11
N ARG A 250 -13.10 -8.08 -0.18
CA ARG A 250 -14.13 -7.21 -0.77
C ARG A 250 -15.47 -7.40 -0.06
N LYS A 251 -16.10 -6.31 0.32
CA LYS A 251 -17.38 -6.23 1.07
C LYS A 251 -17.30 -6.66 2.54
N PHE A 252 -16.23 -7.24 3.00
CA PHE A 252 -16.07 -7.63 4.42
C PHE A 252 -15.17 -6.67 5.19
N GLY A 253 -14.08 -6.23 4.60
CA GLY A 253 -13.09 -5.37 5.24
C GLY A 253 -11.70 -5.96 5.22
N ARG A 254 -10.92 -5.66 6.25
CA ARG A 254 -9.52 -6.07 6.37
C ARG A 254 -9.27 -6.83 7.66
N LEU A 255 -8.33 -7.75 7.60
CA LEU A 255 -7.81 -8.40 8.78
C LEU A 255 -6.28 -8.49 8.71
N LYS A 256 -5.64 -8.34 9.86
CA LYS A 256 -4.20 -8.49 10.01
C LYS A 256 -3.92 -9.65 10.96
N VAL A 257 -3.01 -10.52 10.57
CA VAL A 257 -2.49 -11.59 11.43
C VAL A 257 -1.40 -10.99 12.31
N VAL A 258 -1.68 -10.86 13.61
CA VAL A 258 -0.80 -10.13 14.53
C VAL A 258 0.21 -11.06 15.19
N LYS A 259 -0.26 -12.24 15.65
CA LYS A 259 0.57 -13.15 16.44
C LYS A 259 0.11 -14.59 16.34
N ASP A 260 1.07 -15.49 16.31
CA ASP A 260 0.85 -16.91 16.52
C ASP A 260 1.01 -17.23 18.03
N ASN A 261 -0.07 -17.65 18.67
CA ASN A 261 -0.13 -17.95 20.09
C ASN A 261 0.10 -19.44 20.40
N GLY A 262 0.55 -20.21 19.41
CA GLY A 262 0.84 -21.62 19.55
C GLY A 262 -0.35 -22.53 19.23
N GLN A 263 -0.22 -23.80 19.60
CA GLN A 263 -1.19 -24.83 19.28
C GLN A 263 -2.05 -25.21 20.48
N THR A 264 -3.26 -25.65 20.21
CA THR A 264 -4.14 -26.28 21.19
C THR A 264 -3.78 -27.76 21.36
N LYS A 265 -4.34 -28.42 22.39
CA LYS A 265 -4.22 -29.87 22.60
C LYS A 265 -4.78 -30.70 21.42
N LYS A 266 -5.59 -30.10 20.55
CA LYS A 266 -6.19 -30.71 19.35
C LYS A 266 -5.49 -30.27 18.05
N ASP A 267 -4.24 -29.84 18.15
CA ASP A 267 -3.40 -29.40 17.02
C ASP A 267 -3.98 -28.24 16.20
N LYS A 268 -4.85 -27.44 16.80
CA LYS A 268 -5.32 -26.18 16.18
C LYS A 268 -4.39 -25.04 16.52
N ILE A 269 -4.16 -24.16 15.56
CA ILE A 269 -3.31 -22.97 15.72
C ILE A 269 -4.16 -21.83 16.27
N LYS A 270 -3.69 -21.19 17.34
CA LYS A 270 -4.28 -19.97 17.90
C LYS A 270 -3.64 -18.75 17.26
N LEU A 271 -4.42 -17.91 16.61
CA LEU A 271 -3.94 -16.67 16.00
C LEU A 271 -4.64 -15.47 16.60
N SER A 272 -3.86 -14.46 16.99
CA SER A 272 -4.40 -13.13 17.29
C SER A 272 -4.52 -12.36 15.98
N ILE A 273 -5.71 -11.83 15.73
CA ILE A 273 -6.01 -11.03 14.55
C ILE A 273 -6.60 -9.68 14.93
N GLN A 274 -6.36 -8.68 14.10
CA GLN A 274 -7.03 -7.39 14.14
C GLN A 274 -8.00 -7.32 12.97
N LEU A 275 -9.24 -6.96 13.24
CA LEU A 275 -10.32 -6.86 12.26
C LEU A 275 -10.76 -5.41 12.09
N LEU A 276 -10.84 -4.96 10.85
CA LEU A 276 -11.49 -3.73 10.43
C LEU A 276 -12.58 -4.12 9.42
N LEU A 277 -13.77 -4.44 9.91
CA LEU A 277 -14.88 -4.86 9.06
C LEU A 277 -15.59 -3.66 8.46
N SER A 278 -16.00 -3.78 7.20
CA SER A 278 -16.89 -2.82 6.55
C SER A 278 -18.25 -2.82 7.26
N LYS A 279 -18.79 -1.64 7.53
CA LYS A 279 -20.15 -1.47 8.08
C LYS A 279 -21.18 -1.66 6.97
#